data_5a5b3845b6ff6266c7468967dc3d6d24
#
_entry.id   5a5b3845b6ff6266c7468967dc3d6d24
#
_cell.length_a   1.000
_cell.length_b   1.000
_cell.length_c   1.000
_cell.angle_alpha   90.00
_cell.angle_beta   90.00
_cell.angle_gamma   90.00
#
_symmetry.space_group_name_H-M   'P 1'
#
loop_
_entity.id
_entity.type
_entity.pdbx_description
1 polymer ?
#
loop_
_entity_poly.entity_id
_entity_poly.type
_entity_poly.pdbx_seq_one_letter_code
_entity_poly.pdbx_strand_id
1 'polypeptide(L)'
;DTGHAPISSPNQSAQNLGRYRATLETVAQHAASSQFLNDWSAIRITDPAIKAKLAEFGHQPYIATAPLLYVFVIDEHRNARIAERKGIDPASDEFHLKYSYRFTQAQNDAVLALHAMETAAYSLGLGCVILGSLLNNIPGLIDVLNLPEYTYPVLGLAIGKPDQNPTVKPRMPHTMQFFENTYPADADGVLDQLSAFDEEVHRYYDLRQADRPVDAFSDQVATISRQDVSHQTLLDKAAAQGFRLDQ
;
A
#
# COMPACT_ATOMS: atom_id res chain seq x y z
N ASP A 1 1.74 10.73 -7.05
CA ASP A 1 3.19 10.68 -6.80
C ASP A 1 3.45 11.04 -5.32
N THR A 2 3.75 10.05 -4.49
CA THR A 2 3.75 10.16 -3.02
C THR A 2 4.93 10.94 -2.44
N GLY A 3 5.69 11.69 -3.26
CA GLY A 3 6.77 12.54 -2.77
C GLY A 3 7.93 11.81 -2.06
N HIS A 4 8.07 10.52 -2.28
CA HIS A 4 9.15 9.71 -1.73
C HIS A 4 10.39 9.83 -2.60
N ALA A 5 11.55 9.95 -1.98
CA ALA A 5 12.82 10.03 -2.67
C ALA A 5 13.10 8.71 -3.42
N PRO A 6 13.62 8.75 -4.66
CA PRO A 6 14.11 7.54 -5.30
C PRO A 6 15.21 6.88 -4.46
N ILE A 7 15.21 5.56 -4.48
CA ILE A 7 16.12 4.72 -3.69
C ILE A 7 17.40 4.50 -4.49
N SER A 8 18.57 4.67 -3.87
CA SER A 8 19.88 4.52 -4.51
C SER A 8 20.18 3.09 -4.99
N SER A 9 21.04 2.98 -6.01
CA SER A 9 21.43 1.73 -6.66
C SER A 9 22.27 0.76 -5.80
N PRO A 10 22.40 -0.53 -6.20
CA PRO A 10 22.58 -1.69 -5.32
C PRO A 10 23.96 -1.91 -4.65
N ASN A 11 25.04 -1.28 -5.06
CA ASN A 11 26.38 -1.86 -4.87
C ASN A 11 27.07 -1.68 -3.50
N GLN A 12 26.64 -0.80 -2.60
CA GLN A 12 27.19 -0.73 -1.22
C GLN A 12 26.12 -0.95 -0.13
N SER A 13 24.87 -0.88 -0.47
CA SER A 13 23.75 -0.96 0.48
C SER A 13 23.20 -2.38 0.70
N ALA A 14 23.35 -3.31 -0.24
CA ALA A 14 22.77 -4.64 -0.16
C ALA A 14 23.30 -5.48 1.03
N GLN A 15 24.61 -5.40 1.34
CA GLN A 15 25.17 -6.12 2.48
C GLN A 15 24.72 -5.55 3.83
N ASN A 16 24.53 -4.23 3.91
CA ASN A 16 24.05 -3.57 5.13
C ASN A 16 22.53 -3.74 5.30
N LEU A 17 21.75 -3.79 4.21
CA LEU A 17 20.30 -3.95 4.26
C LEU A 17 19.86 -5.35 4.70
N GLY A 18 20.64 -6.39 4.37
CA GLY A 18 20.41 -7.73 4.91
C GLY A 18 20.44 -7.76 6.44
N ARG A 19 21.23 -6.87 7.06
CA ARG A 19 21.34 -6.72 8.52
C ARG A 19 20.05 -6.18 9.15
N TYR A 20 19.33 -5.31 8.46
CA TYR A 20 18.09 -4.72 8.96
C TYR A 20 16.85 -5.57 8.65
N ARG A 21 16.94 -6.47 7.68
CA ARG A 21 15.80 -7.29 7.23
C ARG A 21 15.07 -7.96 8.38
N ALA A 22 15.79 -8.70 9.22
CA ALA A 22 15.17 -9.42 10.33
C ALA A 22 14.43 -8.49 11.30
N THR A 23 15.00 -7.31 11.58
CA THR A 23 14.36 -6.30 12.43
C THR A 23 13.09 -5.77 11.78
N LEU A 24 13.14 -5.44 10.49
CA LEU A 24 11.99 -4.93 9.74
C LEU A 24 10.85 -5.95 9.68
N GLU A 25 11.17 -7.20 9.36
CA GLU A 25 10.20 -8.31 9.33
C GLU A 25 9.61 -8.58 10.72
N THR A 26 10.43 -8.53 11.78
CA THR A 26 9.95 -8.69 13.17
C THR A 26 9.01 -7.57 13.58
N VAL A 27 9.33 -6.31 13.26
CA VAL A 27 8.45 -5.18 13.59
C VAL A 27 7.12 -5.29 12.86
N ALA A 28 7.12 -5.64 11.57
CA ALA A 28 5.89 -5.89 10.83
C ALA A 28 5.04 -7.00 11.46
N GLN A 29 5.68 -8.09 11.88
CA GLN A 29 5.01 -9.22 12.50
C GLN A 29 4.31 -8.87 13.83
N HIS A 30 4.79 -7.83 14.54
CA HIS A 30 4.18 -7.35 15.78
C HIS A 30 3.11 -6.29 15.59
N ALA A 31 2.73 -5.98 14.35
CA ALA A 31 1.58 -5.11 14.10
C ALA A 31 0.29 -5.72 14.66
N ALA A 32 -0.68 -4.85 14.97
CA ALA A 32 -1.99 -5.33 15.42
C ALA A 32 -2.65 -6.20 14.35
N SER A 33 -3.37 -7.23 14.81
CA SER A 33 -4.15 -8.12 13.93
C SER A 33 -5.55 -8.31 14.50
N SER A 34 -6.55 -8.14 13.64
CA SER A 34 -7.96 -8.27 13.97
C SER A 34 -8.26 -9.69 14.47
N GLN A 35 -8.83 -9.77 15.69
CA GLN A 35 -9.14 -11.05 16.33
C GLN A 35 -7.96 -12.05 16.41
N PHE A 36 -6.74 -11.55 16.28
CA PHE A 36 -5.51 -12.36 16.28
C PHE A 36 -5.44 -13.38 15.14
N LEU A 37 -6.12 -13.12 14.01
CA LEU A 37 -6.16 -14.03 12.87
C LEU A 37 -4.85 -14.07 12.09
N ASN A 38 -4.03 -13.02 12.18
CA ASN A 38 -2.77 -12.89 11.44
C ASN A 38 -2.97 -13.17 9.93
N ASP A 39 -4.03 -12.63 9.37
CA ASP A 39 -4.59 -12.93 8.05
C ASP A 39 -3.92 -12.16 6.90
N TRP A 40 -2.65 -11.90 7.05
CA TRP A 40 -1.79 -11.27 6.05
C TRP A 40 -0.46 -12.00 5.88
N SER A 41 0.18 -11.79 4.75
CA SER A 41 1.54 -12.23 4.48
C SER A 41 2.32 -11.16 3.70
N ALA A 42 3.65 -11.18 3.82
CA ALA A 42 4.53 -10.35 3.03
C ALA A 42 5.48 -11.22 2.20
N ILE A 43 5.45 -11.04 0.89
CA ILE A 43 6.30 -11.77 -0.05
C ILE A 43 7.50 -10.88 -0.37
N ARG A 44 8.69 -11.30 0.05
CA ARG A 44 9.92 -10.61 -0.30
C ARG A 44 10.38 -11.00 -1.69
N ILE A 45 10.50 -10.01 -2.57
CA ILE A 45 10.91 -10.22 -3.96
C ILE A 45 12.42 -10.08 -4.09
N THR A 46 13.09 -11.18 -4.42
CA THR A 46 14.54 -11.24 -4.62
C THR A 46 14.94 -11.53 -6.06
N ASP A 47 14.06 -12.19 -6.82
CA ASP A 47 14.27 -12.54 -8.21
C ASP A 47 14.25 -11.28 -9.09
N PRO A 48 15.34 -10.99 -9.85
CA PRO A 48 15.38 -9.83 -10.74
C PRO A 48 14.33 -9.87 -11.86
N ALA A 49 13.94 -11.04 -12.34
CA ALA A 49 12.92 -11.16 -13.39
C ALA A 49 11.53 -10.78 -12.84
N ILE A 50 11.20 -11.21 -11.60
CA ILE A 50 9.97 -10.79 -10.94
C ILE A 50 10.00 -9.29 -10.66
N LYS A 51 11.11 -8.74 -10.14
CA LYS A 51 11.25 -7.29 -9.92
C LYS A 51 11.01 -6.48 -11.19
N ALA A 52 11.54 -6.94 -12.33
CA ALA A 52 11.34 -6.30 -13.61
C ALA A 52 9.86 -6.30 -14.03
N LYS A 53 9.15 -7.40 -13.83
CA LYS A 53 7.70 -7.49 -14.07
C LYS A 53 6.90 -6.54 -13.17
N LEU A 54 7.25 -6.46 -11.89
CA LEU A 54 6.60 -5.54 -10.96
C LEU A 54 6.85 -4.07 -11.35
N ALA A 55 8.05 -3.74 -11.84
CA ALA A 55 8.38 -2.43 -12.36
C ALA A 55 7.55 -2.07 -13.61
N GLU A 56 7.29 -3.03 -14.49
CA GLU A 56 6.40 -2.90 -15.65
C GLU A 56 4.96 -2.62 -15.19
N PHE A 57 4.41 -3.41 -14.27
CA PHE A 57 3.05 -3.22 -13.74
C PHE A 57 2.87 -1.85 -13.06
N GLY A 58 3.85 -1.42 -12.27
CA GLY A 58 3.83 -0.15 -11.57
C GLY A 58 4.19 1.06 -12.44
N HIS A 59 4.64 0.86 -13.67
CA HIS A 59 5.21 1.91 -14.53
C HIS A 59 6.31 2.74 -13.82
N GLN A 60 7.10 2.08 -12.96
CA GLN A 60 8.12 2.71 -12.11
C GLN A 60 9.44 1.92 -12.17
N PRO A 61 10.40 2.33 -13.00
CA PRO A 61 11.64 1.57 -13.23
C PRO A 61 12.47 1.28 -11.99
N TYR A 62 12.43 2.15 -10.97
CA TYR A 62 13.18 1.97 -9.72
C TYR A 62 12.75 0.74 -8.92
N ILE A 63 11.56 0.19 -9.14
CA ILE A 63 11.09 -1.05 -8.49
C ILE A 63 12.02 -2.20 -8.85
N ALA A 64 12.51 -2.26 -10.09
CA ALA A 64 13.42 -3.31 -10.56
C ALA A 64 14.75 -3.32 -9.79
N THR A 65 15.19 -2.17 -9.28
CA THR A 65 16.47 -2.00 -8.60
C THR A 65 16.35 -1.85 -7.08
N ALA A 66 15.12 -1.89 -6.54
CA ALA A 66 14.89 -1.74 -5.12
C ALA A 66 15.69 -2.79 -4.31
N PRO A 67 16.53 -2.39 -3.34
CA PRO A 67 17.35 -3.31 -2.56
C PRO A 67 16.50 -4.30 -1.76
N LEU A 68 15.47 -3.82 -1.06
CA LEU A 68 14.42 -4.64 -0.45
C LEU A 68 13.09 -4.28 -1.09
N LEU A 69 12.36 -5.29 -1.51
CA LEU A 69 11.04 -5.17 -2.11
C LEU A 69 10.13 -6.23 -1.51
N TYR A 70 8.98 -5.77 -0.99
CA TYR A 70 7.94 -6.63 -0.44
C TYR A 70 6.61 -6.37 -1.13
N VAL A 71 5.79 -7.41 -1.27
CA VAL A 71 4.36 -7.29 -1.61
C VAL A 71 3.59 -7.86 -0.44
N PHE A 72 2.75 -7.01 0.18
CA PHE A 72 1.84 -7.39 1.25
C PHE A 72 0.52 -7.87 0.66
N VAL A 73 0.03 -8.97 1.17
CA VAL A 73 -1.17 -9.64 0.68
C VAL A 73 -2.11 -9.99 1.82
N ILE A 74 -3.40 -9.98 1.57
CA ILE A 74 -4.37 -10.72 2.37
C ILE A 74 -4.03 -12.20 2.26
N ASP A 75 -4.04 -12.93 3.36
CA ASP A 75 -3.71 -14.36 3.40
C ASP A 75 -4.71 -15.15 4.25
N GLU A 76 -5.92 -15.26 3.73
CA GLU A 76 -6.93 -16.18 4.28
C GLU A 76 -6.73 -17.61 3.74
N HIS A 77 -5.82 -17.82 2.79
CA HIS A 77 -5.44 -19.17 2.35
C HIS A 77 -4.87 -20.00 3.49
N ARG A 78 -3.93 -19.42 4.26
CA ARG A 78 -3.37 -20.10 5.42
C ARG A 78 -4.43 -20.44 6.45
N ASN A 79 -5.36 -19.50 6.71
CA ASN A 79 -6.46 -19.71 7.63
C ASN A 79 -7.47 -20.73 7.11
N ALA A 80 -7.73 -20.77 5.79
CA ALA A 80 -8.52 -21.82 5.16
C ALA A 80 -7.91 -23.21 5.37
N ARG A 81 -6.59 -23.35 5.19
CA ARG A 81 -5.88 -24.63 5.47
C ARG A 81 -5.94 -25.03 6.95
N ILE A 82 -5.95 -24.06 7.87
CA ILE A 82 -6.17 -24.32 9.31
C ILE A 82 -7.60 -24.78 9.57
N ALA A 83 -8.59 -24.10 8.95
CA ALA A 83 -10.00 -24.45 9.07
C ALA A 83 -10.31 -25.87 8.57
N GLU A 84 -9.76 -26.27 7.42
CA GLU A 84 -9.86 -27.62 6.88
C GLU A 84 -9.39 -28.70 7.89
N ARG A 85 -8.24 -28.46 8.55
CA ARG A 85 -7.71 -29.36 9.59
C ARG A 85 -8.62 -29.45 10.83
N LYS A 86 -9.56 -28.52 10.97
CA LYS A 86 -10.57 -28.46 12.04
C LYS A 86 -11.95 -28.93 11.57
N GLY A 87 -12.04 -29.42 10.31
CA GLY A 87 -13.26 -29.99 9.74
C GLY A 87 -14.19 -28.97 9.11
N ILE A 88 -13.76 -27.73 8.87
CA ILE A 88 -14.50 -26.71 8.15
C ILE A 88 -14.05 -26.71 6.69
N ASP A 89 -14.99 -26.94 5.76
CA ASP A 89 -14.70 -26.84 4.33
C ASP A 89 -14.68 -25.36 3.88
N PRO A 90 -13.55 -24.85 3.36
CA PRO A 90 -13.51 -23.46 2.88
C PRO A 90 -14.46 -23.15 1.72
N ALA A 91 -14.87 -24.15 0.95
CA ALA A 91 -15.86 -23.97 -0.11
C ALA A 91 -17.29 -23.80 0.46
N SER A 92 -17.55 -24.29 1.67
CA SER A 92 -18.88 -24.21 2.31
C SER A 92 -19.21 -22.79 2.76
N ASP A 93 -20.49 -22.54 3.02
CA ASP A 93 -20.96 -21.27 3.58
C ASP A 93 -20.58 -21.08 5.06
N GLU A 94 -20.04 -22.10 5.73
CA GLU A 94 -19.54 -22.02 7.09
C GLU A 94 -18.16 -21.33 7.17
N PHE A 95 -17.43 -21.24 6.06
CA PHE A 95 -16.14 -20.55 6.01
C PHE A 95 -16.34 -19.05 5.80
N HIS A 96 -16.51 -18.31 6.87
CA HIS A 96 -16.83 -16.89 6.85
C HIS A 96 -15.64 -15.96 6.57
N LEU A 97 -14.40 -16.46 6.51
CA LEU A 97 -13.22 -15.63 6.24
C LEU A 97 -13.16 -15.13 4.79
N LYS A 98 -13.96 -15.69 3.89
CA LYS A 98 -14.06 -15.26 2.49
C LYS A 98 -14.98 -14.05 2.25
N TYR A 99 -15.73 -13.59 3.27
CA TYR A 99 -16.73 -12.52 3.11
C TYR A 99 -16.15 -11.11 3.28
N SER A 100 -16.87 -10.10 2.80
CA SER A 100 -16.44 -8.71 2.70
C SER A 100 -15.91 -8.11 4.01
N TYR A 101 -16.56 -8.38 5.13
CA TYR A 101 -16.12 -7.91 6.44
C TYR A 101 -14.72 -8.42 6.80
N ARG A 102 -14.45 -9.71 6.58
CA ARG A 102 -13.15 -10.34 6.86
C ARG A 102 -12.07 -9.89 5.89
N PHE A 103 -12.42 -9.78 4.61
CA PHE A 103 -11.53 -9.21 3.61
C PHE A 103 -11.03 -7.81 4.02
N THR A 104 -11.95 -6.95 4.49
CA THR A 104 -11.59 -5.61 4.96
C THR A 104 -10.69 -5.64 6.20
N GLN A 105 -10.94 -6.55 7.14
CA GLN A 105 -10.07 -6.73 8.32
C GLN A 105 -8.67 -7.18 7.91
N ALA A 106 -8.56 -8.21 7.07
CA ALA A 106 -7.28 -8.72 6.57
C ALA A 106 -6.50 -7.67 5.77
N GLN A 107 -7.21 -6.85 4.97
CA GLN A 107 -6.61 -5.72 4.28
C GLN A 107 -6.02 -4.70 5.26
N ASN A 108 -6.76 -4.35 6.33
CA ASN A 108 -6.27 -3.43 7.36
C ASN A 108 -5.04 -4.00 8.06
N ASP A 109 -5.04 -5.28 8.42
CA ASP A 109 -3.91 -5.94 9.07
C ASP A 109 -2.66 -5.91 8.17
N ALA A 110 -2.80 -6.19 6.87
CA ALA A 110 -1.72 -6.09 5.92
C ALA A 110 -1.14 -4.65 5.81
N VAL A 111 -2.00 -3.63 5.82
CA VAL A 111 -1.60 -2.21 5.78
C VAL A 111 -0.89 -1.82 7.08
N LEU A 112 -1.40 -2.23 8.24
CA LEU A 112 -0.76 -1.98 9.54
C LEU A 112 0.64 -2.59 9.61
N ALA A 113 0.80 -3.83 9.14
CA ALA A 113 2.08 -4.51 9.10
C ALA A 113 3.07 -3.81 8.14
N LEU A 114 2.61 -3.39 6.96
CA LEU A 114 3.39 -2.60 6.02
C LEU A 114 3.86 -1.28 6.66
N HIS A 115 2.95 -0.54 7.28
CA HIS A 115 3.26 0.75 7.89
C HIS A 115 4.19 0.61 9.10
N ALA A 116 4.05 -0.45 9.89
CA ALA A 116 4.99 -0.76 10.96
C ALA A 116 6.41 -1.01 10.41
N MET A 117 6.54 -1.77 9.30
CA MET A 117 7.82 -1.98 8.62
C MET A 117 8.40 -0.68 8.06
N GLU A 118 7.59 0.17 7.45
CA GLU A 118 7.97 1.49 6.95
C GLU A 118 8.51 2.38 8.07
N THR A 119 7.78 2.48 9.18
CA THR A 119 8.19 3.26 10.35
C THR A 119 9.52 2.78 10.92
N ALA A 120 9.70 1.45 11.03
CA ALA A 120 10.96 0.86 11.46
C ALA A 120 12.10 1.20 10.48
N ALA A 121 11.85 1.18 9.17
CA ALA A 121 12.85 1.54 8.18
C ALA A 121 13.31 3.00 8.32
N TYR A 122 12.39 3.93 8.52
CA TYR A 122 12.73 5.33 8.80
C TYR A 122 13.56 5.50 10.07
N SER A 123 13.24 4.78 11.14
CA SER A 123 14.00 4.82 12.39
C SER A 123 15.45 4.29 12.23
N LEU A 124 15.68 3.48 11.20
CA LEU A 124 16.99 2.96 10.82
C LEU A 124 17.73 3.83 9.78
N GLY A 125 17.18 5.00 9.44
CA GLY A 125 17.75 5.92 8.44
C GLY A 125 17.58 5.43 7.00
N LEU A 126 16.62 4.53 6.74
CA LEU A 126 16.27 4.06 5.41
C LEU A 126 15.14 4.91 4.81
N GLY A 127 15.01 4.88 3.49
CA GLY A 127 13.89 5.45 2.76
C GLY A 127 12.93 4.37 2.28
N CYS A 128 11.65 4.72 2.17
CA CYS A 128 10.60 3.81 1.72
C CYS A 128 9.74 4.43 0.61
N VAL A 129 9.20 3.57 -0.24
CA VAL A 129 8.15 3.92 -1.18
C VAL A 129 7.04 2.87 -1.10
N ILE A 130 5.83 3.31 -0.73
CA ILE A 130 4.64 2.46 -0.79
C ILE A 130 4.16 2.41 -2.24
N LEU A 131 3.99 1.20 -2.77
CA LEU A 131 3.73 0.94 -4.18
C LEU A 131 2.27 0.52 -4.40
N GLY A 132 1.36 1.49 -4.40
CA GLY A 132 -0.02 1.27 -4.83
C GLY A 132 -0.13 1.00 -6.33
N SER A 133 0.83 1.50 -7.12
CA SER A 133 0.88 1.33 -8.58
C SER A 133 0.99 -0.13 -9.04
N LEU A 134 1.44 -1.05 -8.19
CA LEU A 134 1.44 -2.48 -8.50
C LEU A 134 0.02 -3.01 -8.77
N LEU A 135 -1.00 -2.41 -8.16
CA LEU A 135 -2.41 -2.78 -8.33
C LEU A 135 -2.98 -2.40 -9.71
N ASN A 136 -2.21 -1.71 -10.56
CA ASN A 136 -2.60 -1.49 -11.96
C ASN A 136 -2.79 -2.80 -12.71
N ASN A 137 -2.12 -3.89 -12.28
CA ASN A 137 -2.26 -5.22 -12.88
C ASN A 137 -2.39 -6.31 -11.81
N ILE A 138 -3.53 -6.36 -11.13
CA ILE A 138 -3.80 -7.36 -10.09
C ILE A 138 -3.73 -8.79 -10.63
N PRO A 139 -4.35 -9.16 -11.77
CA PRO A 139 -4.20 -10.49 -12.32
C PRO A 139 -2.74 -10.88 -12.58
N GLY A 140 -1.95 -9.98 -13.16
CA GLY A 140 -0.52 -10.21 -13.38
C GLY A 140 0.27 -10.39 -12.08
N LEU A 141 -0.12 -9.69 -10.99
CA LEU A 141 0.48 -9.91 -9.67
C LEU A 141 0.17 -11.30 -9.12
N ILE A 142 -1.10 -11.72 -9.21
CA ILE A 142 -1.56 -13.04 -8.79
C ILE A 142 -0.75 -14.12 -9.51
N ASP A 143 -0.63 -14.00 -10.83
CA ASP A 143 0.09 -14.97 -11.65
C ASP A 143 1.60 -15.00 -11.34
N VAL A 144 2.27 -13.84 -11.35
CA VAL A 144 3.74 -13.78 -11.19
C VAL A 144 4.19 -14.18 -9.77
N LEU A 145 3.33 -13.97 -8.77
CA LEU A 145 3.59 -14.33 -7.38
C LEU A 145 3.00 -15.69 -7.00
N ASN A 146 2.34 -16.39 -7.92
CA ASN A 146 1.64 -17.66 -7.68
C ASN A 146 0.72 -17.58 -6.45
N LEU A 147 -0.08 -16.53 -6.35
CA LEU A 147 -0.98 -16.32 -5.23
C LEU A 147 -2.12 -17.36 -5.26
N PRO A 148 -2.29 -18.18 -4.23
CA PRO A 148 -3.37 -19.16 -4.18
C PRO A 148 -4.71 -18.50 -3.91
N GLU A 149 -5.78 -19.28 -4.07
CA GLU A 149 -7.13 -18.90 -3.66
C GLU A 149 -7.16 -18.39 -2.21
N TYR A 150 -8.02 -17.45 -1.90
CA TYR A 150 -8.13 -16.73 -0.61
C TYR A 150 -6.89 -15.89 -0.26
N THR A 151 -6.13 -15.46 -1.26
CA THR A 151 -5.13 -14.40 -1.12
C THR A 151 -5.43 -13.22 -2.05
N TYR A 152 -5.00 -12.03 -1.68
CA TYR A 152 -5.20 -10.84 -2.52
C TYR A 152 -4.09 -9.80 -2.31
N PRO A 153 -3.51 -9.23 -3.38
CA PRO A 153 -2.44 -8.24 -3.23
C PRO A 153 -3.00 -6.92 -2.69
N VAL A 154 -2.33 -6.34 -1.69
CA VAL A 154 -2.75 -5.10 -1.04
C VAL A 154 -1.87 -3.93 -1.45
N LEU A 155 -0.57 -3.99 -1.17
CA LEU A 155 0.40 -2.93 -1.49
C LEU A 155 1.80 -3.53 -1.59
N GLY A 156 2.67 -2.85 -2.36
CA GLY A 156 4.10 -3.10 -2.29
C GLY A 156 4.82 -2.10 -1.38
N LEU A 157 6.02 -2.49 -0.92
CA LEU A 157 6.92 -1.63 -0.18
C LEU A 157 8.35 -1.82 -0.69
N ALA A 158 8.90 -0.76 -1.27
CA ALA A 158 10.31 -0.71 -1.62
C ALA A 158 11.09 0.03 -0.53
N ILE A 159 12.22 -0.55 -0.09
CA ILE A 159 13.06 0.01 0.98
C ILE A 159 14.51 0.07 0.51
N GLY A 160 15.17 1.18 0.78
CA GLY A 160 16.58 1.37 0.44
C GLY A 160 17.20 2.56 1.17
N LYS A 161 18.47 2.84 0.87
CA LYS A 161 19.11 4.06 1.36
C LYS A 161 18.55 5.26 0.56
N PRO A 162 18.14 6.37 1.22
CA PRO A 162 17.70 7.56 0.52
C PRO A 162 18.82 8.11 -0.38
N ASP A 163 18.49 8.42 -1.63
CA ASP A 163 19.40 9.05 -2.60
C ASP A 163 19.13 10.56 -2.73
N GLN A 164 18.03 11.03 -2.16
CA GLN A 164 17.61 12.42 -2.16
C GLN A 164 17.12 12.82 -0.78
N ASN A 165 17.20 14.11 -0.50
CA ASN A 165 16.61 14.72 0.70
C ASN A 165 15.57 15.76 0.25
N PRO A 166 14.37 15.33 -0.21
CA PRO A 166 13.35 16.23 -0.69
C PRO A 166 12.78 17.06 0.46
N THR A 167 12.27 18.24 0.12
CA THR A 167 11.44 19.01 1.06
C THR A 167 10.18 18.23 1.45
N VAL A 168 9.71 18.47 2.67
CA VAL A 168 8.47 17.82 3.15
C VAL A 168 7.29 18.30 2.30
N LYS A 169 6.56 17.34 1.73
CA LYS A 169 5.35 17.66 0.97
C LYS A 169 4.27 18.18 1.92
N PRO A 170 3.56 19.27 1.57
CA PRO A 170 2.44 19.78 2.36
C PRO A 170 1.40 18.69 2.66
N ARG A 171 0.75 18.83 3.78
CA ARG A 171 -0.39 18.00 4.17
C ARG A 171 -1.59 18.89 4.47
N MET A 172 -2.77 18.33 4.26
CA MET A 172 -4.03 19.03 4.57
C MET A 172 -3.99 19.58 6.00
N PRO A 173 -4.48 20.81 6.25
CA PRO A 173 -4.53 21.38 7.57
C PRO A 173 -5.21 20.48 8.59
N HIS A 174 -4.67 20.48 9.81
CA HIS A 174 -5.17 19.62 10.90
C HIS A 174 -6.67 19.76 11.13
N THR A 175 -7.18 20.98 11.08
CA THR A 175 -8.61 21.31 11.24
C THR A 175 -9.52 20.71 10.17
N MET A 176 -8.98 20.32 9.01
CA MET A 176 -9.73 19.69 7.92
C MET A 176 -9.74 18.15 8.01
N GLN A 177 -8.98 17.55 8.94
CA GLN A 177 -8.84 16.10 9.04
C GLN A 177 -9.11 15.55 10.46
N PHE A 178 -8.99 16.37 11.49
CA PHE A 178 -9.13 15.94 12.88
C PHE A 178 -10.30 16.64 13.54
N PHE A 179 -11.29 15.88 13.93
CA PHE A 179 -12.53 16.37 14.53
C PHE A 179 -12.71 15.77 15.93
N GLU A 180 -13.44 16.45 16.78
CA GLU A 180 -13.72 15.99 18.13
C GLU A 180 -15.15 15.44 18.22
N ASN A 181 -15.30 14.25 18.76
CA ASN A 181 -16.53 13.51 19.02
C ASN A 181 -17.35 13.13 17.77
N THR A 182 -17.62 14.05 16.86
CA THR A 182 -18.47 13.82 15.67
C THR A 182 -17.88 14.47 14.44
N TYR A 183 -18.29 13.99 13.27
CA TYR A 183 -18.00 14.68 12.02
C TYR A 183 -18.78 16.03 12.00
N PRO A 184 -18.16 17.15 11.56
CA PRO A 184 -18.83 18.45 11.50
C PRO A 184 -20.08 18.42 10.62
N ALA A 185 -21.17 19.02 11.11
CA ALA A 185 -22.39 19.18 10.33
C ALA A 185 -22.25 20.27 9.24
N ASP A 186 -21.40 21.27 9.49
CA ASP A 186 -21.04 22.32 8.54
C ASP A 186 -19.91 21.82 7.64
N ALA A 187 -20.27 21.30 6.47
CA ALA A 187 -19.31 20.83 5.48
C ALA A 187 -18.49 21.98 4.86
N ASP A 188 -19.06 23.15 4.73
CA ASP A 188 -18.39 24.33 4.14
C ASP A 188 -17.35 24.88 5.11
N GLY A 189 -17.63 24.93 6.40
CA GLY A 189 -16.67 25.34 7.43
C GLY A 189 -15.45 24.44 7.55
N VAL A 190 -15.56 23.15 7.18
CA VAL A 190 -14.40 22.24 7.07
C VAL A 190 -13.43 22.69 5.98
N LEU A 191 -13.91 23.41 4.97
CA LEU A 191 -13.13 23.86 3.81
C LEU A 191 -12.58 25.29 3.94
N ASP A 192 -12.76 25.96 5.07
CA ASP A 192 -12.32 27.35 5.29
C ASP A 192 -10.84 27.60 4.97
N GLN A 193 -10.00 26.58 5.17
CA GLN A 193 -8.55 26.66 4.91
C GLN A 193 -8.12 26.10 3.55
N LEU A 194 -9.07 25.71 2.70
CA LEU A 194 -8.76 25.06 1.42
C LEU A 194 -7.93 25.96 0.50
N SER A 195 -8.32 27.26 0.37
CA SER A 195 -7.59 28.19 -0.49
C SER A 195 -6.13 28.39 -0.04
N ALA A 196 -5.89 28.49 1.28
CA ALA A 196 -4.53 28.61 1.80
C ALA A 196 -3.71 27.35 1.56
N PHE A 197 -4.35 26.18 1.67
CA PHE A 197 -3.71 24.90 1.36
C PHE A 197 -3.42 24.72 -0.12
N ASP A 198 -4.31 25.16 -1.00
CA ASP A 198 -4.11 25.18 -2.44
C ASP A 198 -2.88 26.03 -2.82
N GLU A 199 -2.73 27.22 -2.22
CA GLU A 199 -1.56 28.08 -2.43
C GLU A 199 -0.27 27.42 -1.95
N GLU A 200 -0.29 26.72 -0.81
CA GLU A 200 0.87 25.99 -0.28
C GLU A 200 1.27 24.85 -1.20
N VAL A 201 0.32 24.04 -1.68
CA VAL A 201 0.55 22.94 -2.60
C VAL A 201 1.10 23.45 -3.93
N HIS A 202 0.50 24.49 -4.50
CA HIS A 202 0.97 25.12 -5.73
C HIS A 202 2.42 25.59 -5.62
N ARG A 203 2.77 26.32 -4.55
CA ARG A 203 4.13 26.80 -4.28
C ARG A 203 5.13 25.63 -4.13
N TYR A 204 4.74 24.57 -3.47
CA TYR A 204 5.60 23.36 -3.31
C TYR A 204 5.95 22.74 -4.65
N TYR A 205 4.98 22.61 -5.55
CA TYR A 205 5.21 22.00 -6.86
C TYR A 205 5.93 22.90 -7.84
N ASP A 206 5.68 24.19 -7.84
CA ASP A 206 6.40 25.18 -8.68
C ASP A 206 7.91 25.16 -8.39
N LEU A 207 8.31 25.03 -7.13
CA LEU A 207 9.71 24.95 -6.74
C LEU A 207 10.37 23.63 -7.15
N ARG A 208 9.60 22.60 -7.41
CA ARG A 208 10.09 21.24 -7.67
C ARG A 208 10.05 20.85 -9.15
N GLN A 209 9.14 21.40 -9.92
CA GLN A 209 8.94 21.07 -11.34
C GLN A 209 8.47 22.33 -12.11
N ALA A 210 9.40 23.27 -12.32
CA ALA A 210 9.12 24.52 -13.03
C ALA A 210 8.52 24.29 -14.45
N ASP A 211 8.76 23.14 -15.06
CA ASP A 211 8.26 22.77 -16.39
C ASP A 211 6.89 22.07 -16.38
N ARG A 212 6.34 21.77 -15.21
CA ARG A 212 5.00 21.19 -15.04
C ARG A 212 4.32 21.86 -13.85
N PRO A 213 3.62 22.96 -14.08
CA PRO A 213 2.77 23.55 -13.05
C PRO A 213 1.77 22.47 -12.60
N VAL A 214 1.79 22.12 -11.32
CA VAL A 214 0.80 21.21 -10.75
C VAL A 214 -0.37 22.07 -10.29
N ASP A 215 -1.56 21.66 -10.71
CA ASP A 215 -2.81 22.27 -10.26
C ASP A 215 -2.88 22.29 -8.73
N ALA A 216 -3.63 23.21 -8.18
CA ALA A 216 -3.93 23.27 -6.76
C ALA A 216 -4.52 21.92 -6.27
N PHE A 217 -4.51 21.67 -4.98
CA PHE A 217 -5.06 20.42 -4.44
C PHE A 217 -6.53 20.22 -4.83
N SER A 218 -7.35 21.29 -4.77
CA SER A 218 -8.74 21.24 -5.18
C SER A 218 -8.93 20.89 -6.67
N ASP A 219 -8.06 21.37 -7.55
CA ASP A 219 -8.07 21.03 -8.98
C ASP A 219 -7.70 19.55 -9.20
N GLN A 220 -6.75 19.03 -8.43
CA GLN A 220 -6.41 17.59 -8.45
C GLN A 220 -7.61 16.74 -8.04
N VAL A 221 -8.32 17.12 -6.97
CA VAL A 221 -9.55 16.43 -6.54
C VAL A 221 -10.60 16.45 -7.64
N ALA A 222 -10.84 17.62 -8.23
CA ALA A 222 -11.80 17.78 -9.31
C ALA A 222 -11.44 16.95 -10.55
N THR A 223 -10.15 16.87 -10.89
CA THR A 223 -9.65 16.07 -12.01
C THR A 223 -9.82 14.58 -11.76
N ILE A 224 -9.39 14.10 -10.58
CA ILE A 224 -9.49 12.68 -10.21
C ILE A 224 -10.95 12.23 -10.10
N SER A 225 -11.84 13.12 -9.59
CA SER A 225 -13.28 12.83 -9.48
C SER A 225 -13.97 12.60 -10.83
N ARG A 226 -13.36 13.06 -11.93
CA ARG A 226 -13.88 12.84 -13.29
C ARG A 226 -13.27 11.62 -13.99
N GLN A 227 -12.27 10.98 -13.38
CA GLN A 227 -11.64 9.81 -13.98
C GLN A 227 -12.58 8.61 -13.90
N ASP A 228 -12.84 7.97 -15.03
CA ASP A 228 -13.57 6.73 -15.07
C ASP A 228 -12.69 5.56 -14.59
N VAL A 229 -12.99 5.05 -13.42
CA VAL A 229 -12.35 3.87 -12.82
C VAL A 229 -13.29 2.68 -12.75
N SER A 230 -14.44 2.74 -13.42
CA SER A 230 -15.48 1.69 -13.40
C SER A 230 -14.96 0.33 -13.88
N HIS A 231 -13.93 0.33 -14.73
CA HIS A 231 -13.24 -0.88 -15.21
C HIS A 231 -12.31 -1.53 -14.16
N GLN A 232 -12.00 -0.84 -13.07
CA GLN A 232 -11.15 -1.35 -11.99
C GLN A 232 -12.00 -2.05 -10.92
N THR A 233 -12.76 -3.04 -11.33
CA THR A 233 -13.67 -3.76 -10.43
C THR A 233 -12.90 -4.60 -9.42
N LEU A 234 -12.98 -4.22 -8.14
CA LEU A 234 -12.44 -5.00 -7.02
C LEU A 234 -13.19 -6.32 -6.87
N LEU A 235 -14.53 -6.30 -7.01
CA LEU A 235 -15.40 -7.43 -6.81
C LEU A 235 -15.03 -8.62 -7.70
N ASP A 236 -14.88 -8.41 -9.00
CA ASP A 236 -14.56 -9.49 -9.95
C ASP A 236 -13.17 -10.09 -9.68
N LYS A 237 -12.19 -9.23 -9.37
CA LYS A 237 -10.82 -9.66 -9.08
C LYS A 237 -10.73 -10.43 -7.77
N ALA A 238 -11.47 -10.01 -6.74
CA ALA A 238 -11.54 -10.72 -5.46
C ALA A 238 -12.34 -12.03 -5.59
N ALA A 239 -13.43 -12.04 -6.38
CA ALA A 239 -14.20 -13.24 -6.66
C ALA A 239 -13.36 -14.30 -7.39
N ALA A 240 -12.47 -13.91 -8.31
CA ALA A 240 -11.53 -14.82 -8.98
C ALA A 240 -10.55 -15.46 -7.99
N GLN A 241 -10.34 -14.87 -6.81
CA GLN A 241 -9.54 -15.40 -5.70
C GLN A 241 -10.40 -16.06 -4.60
N GLY A 242 -11.65 -16.39 -4.87
CA GLY A 242 -12.56 -17.11 -3.95
C GLY A 242 -13.26 -16.22 -2.91
N PHE A 243 -13.03 -14.91 -2.89
CA PHE A 243 -13.71 -14.00 -1.98
C PHE A 243 -15.14 -13.66 -2.45
N ARG A 244 -16.04 -13.43 -1.50
CA ARG A 244 -17.43 -13.02 -1.73
C ARG A 244 -17.69 -11.67 -1.09
N LEU A 245 -17.36 -10.60 -1.82
CA LEU A 245 -17.45 -9.22 -1.30
C LEU A 245 -18.85 -8.62 -1.40
N ASP A 246 -19.78 -9.30 -2.02
CA ASP A 246 -21.21 -8.99 -2.12
C ASP A 246 -22.03 -9.47 -0.91
N GLN A 247 -21.37 -10.12 0.05
CA GLN A 247 -21.96 -10.70 1.26
C GLN A 247 -21.26 -10.24 2.53
#